data_a2a06e78a193ffc36c9c2a2a3f70cdf0
#
_entry.id   a2a06e78a193ffc36c9c2a2a3f70cdf0
#
_cell.length_a   1.000
_cell.length_b   1.000
_cell.length_c   1.000
_cell.angle_alpha   90.00
_cell.angle_beta   90.00
_cell.angle_gamma   90.00
#
_symmetry.space_group_name_H-M   'P 1'
#
loop_
_entity.id
_entity.type
_entity.pdbx_description
1 polymer ?
#
loop_
_entity_poly.entity_id
_entity_poly.type
_entity_poly.pdbx_seq_one_letter_code
_entity_poly.pdbx_strand_id
1 'polypeptide(L)'
;MGTLIYIDTNIYLNFLINGRPRRKAEDAFSLFNRAIRCEFEILLSKKIKTELYPNIQGNESAMLFKFLEPKLRYIEPTSEDEEEASKTDAKDTADALHAILAKKYGAAFLVTQNMRHFKKFNSIIASKLPSDI
;
A
#
# COMPACT_ATOMS: atom_id res chain seq x y z
N MET A 1 14.22 3.73 15.00
CA MET A 1 13.51 4.29 13.85
C MET A 1 13.63 3.36 12.67
N GLY A 2 12.53 2.88 12.19
CA GLY A 2 12.50 2.00 11.04
C GLY A 2 12.21 2.76 9.75
N THR A 3 12.46 2.09 8.65
CA THR A 3 12.04 2.56 7.33
C THR A 3 10.52 2.47 7.26
N LEU A 4 9.89 3.49 6.69
CA LEU A 4 8.44 3.51 6.46
C LEU A 4 8.19 3.22 4.99
N ILE A 5 7.29 2.29 4.67
CA ILE A 5 6.94 1.94 3.30
C ILE A 5 5.43 2.05 3.09
N TYR A 6 5.02 2.33 1.86
CA TYR A 6 3.62 2.39 1.48
C TYR A 6 3.31 1.15 0.64
N ILE A 7 2.35 0.35 1.08
CA ILE A 7 1.99 -0.91 0.40
C ILE A 7 0.69 -0.72 -0.37
N ASP A 8 0.74 -0.98 -1.67
CA ASP A 8 -0.41 -0.85 -2.57
C ASP A 8 -1.51 -1.86 -2.22
N THR A 9 -2.75 -1.48 -2.49
CA THR A 9 -3.94 -2.27 -2.18
C THR A 9 -3.87 -3.71 -2.70
N ASN A 10 -3.36 -3.92 -3.91
CA ASN A 10 -3.35 -5.26 -4.49
C ASN A 10 -2.45 -6.25 -3.73
N ILE A 11 -1.47 -5.78 -2.99
CA ILE A 11 -0.66 -6.67 -2.17
C ILE A 11 -1.49 -7.19 -1.00
N TYR A 12 -2.28 -6.33 -0.36
CA TYR A 12 -3.23 -6.77 0.68
C TYR A 12 -4.22 -7.77 0.11
N LEU A 13 -4.74 -7.51 -1.09
CA LEU A 13 -5.69 -8.41 -1.75
C LEU A 13 -5.04 -9.76 -2.06
N ASN A 14 -3.80 -9.77 -2.51
CA ASN A 14 -3.07 -11.00 -2.80
C ASN A 14 -2.91 -11.88 -1.55
N PHE A 15 -2.86 -11.27 -0.38
CA PHE A 15 -2.78 -11.99 0.88
C PHE A 15 -4.15 -12.45 1.38
N LEU A 16 -5.18 -11.60 1.21
CA LEU A 16 -6.49 -11.81 1.85
C LEU A 16 -7.48 -12.60 0.99
N ILE A 17 -7.33 -12.61 -0.33
CA ILE A 17 -8.26 -13.27 -1.24
C ILE A 17 -7.74 -14.63 -1.66
N ASN A 18 -8.57 -15.67 -1.51
CA ASN A 18 -8.25 -17.00 -2.00
C ASN A 18 -8.24 -17.02 -3.52
N GLY A 19 -7.42 -17.89 -4.12
CA GLY A 19 -7.35 -18.04 -5.56
C GLY A 19 -6.39 -17.10 -6.26
N ARG A 20 -5.70 -16.24 -5.52
CA ARG A 20 -4.64 -15.41 -6.11
C ARG A 20 -3.44 -16.28 -6.47
N PRO A 21 -2.63 -15.86 -7.47
CA PRO A 21 -1.42 -16.60 -7.83
C PRO A 21 -0.56 -16.86 -6.58
N ARG A 22 -0.15 -18.11 -6.42
CA ARG A 22 0.57 -18.54 -5.21
C ARG A 22 1.78 -17.67 -4.91
N ARG A 23 2.57 -17.34 -5.93
CA ARG A 23 3.78 -16.54 -5.75
C ARG A 23 3.46 -15.14 -5.21
N LYS A 24 2.38 -14.53 -5.70
CA LYS A 24 1.96 -13.21 -5.24
C LYS A 24 1.48 -13.25 -3.79
N ALA A 25 0.76 -14.29 -3.42
CA ALA A 25 0.32 -14.48 -2.04
C ALA A 25 1.51 -14.71 -1.11
N GLU A 26 2.50 -15.48 -1.54
CA GLU A 26 3.71 -15.73 -0.76
C GLU A 26 4.53 -14.45 -0.58
N ASP A 27 4.66 -13.66 -1.64
CA ASP A 27 5.37 -12.37 -1.57
C ASP A 27 4.69 -11.42 -0.58
N ALA A 28 3.36 -11.37 -0.60
CA ALA A 28 2.61 -10.53 0.33
C ALA A 28 2.81 -11.00 1.76
N PHE A 29 2.71 -12.31 1.99
CA PHE A 29 2.94 -12.89 3.32
C PHE A 29 4.34 -12.57 3.84
N SER A 30 5.34 -12.75 2.99
CA SER A 30 6.72 -12.46 3.35
C SER A 30 6.90 -10.99 3.73
N LEU A 31 6.29 -10.10 2.97
CA LEU A 31 6.38 -8.66 3.22
C LEU A 31 5.79 -8.30 4.60
N PHE A 32 4.58 -8.78 4.89
CA PHE A 32 3.94 -8.50 6.18
C PHE A 32 4.71 -9.13 7.34
N ASN A 33 5.25 -10.33 7.15
CA ASN A 33 6.05 -11.00 8.15
C ASN A 33 7.33 -10.21 8.49
N ARG A 34 7.95 -9.60 7.47
CA ARG A 34 9.12 -8.76 7.67
C ARG A 34 8.80 -7.51 8.47
N ALA A 35 7.61 -6.93 8.25
CA ALA A 35 7.15 -5.80 9.06
C ALA A 35 7.01 -6.22 10.54
N ILE A 36 6.42 -7.38 10.78
CA ILE A 36 6.27 -7.92 12.14
C ILE A 36 7.63 -8.14 12.80
N ARG A 37 8.64 -8.53 12.02
CA ARG A 37 10.01 -8.69 12.49
C ARG A 37 10.75 -7.37 12.67
N CYS A 38 10.05 -6.25 12.60
CA CYS A 38 10.61 -4.92 12.82
C CYS A 38 11.59 -4.46 11.73
N GLU A 39 11.52 -5.01 10.52
CA GLU A 39 12.39 -4.57 9.43
C GLU A 39 11.96 -3.23 8.85
N PHE A 40 10.66 -2.93 8.93
CA PHE A 40 10.11 -1.66 8.50
C PHE A 40 8.72 -1.45 9.09
N GLU A 41 8.23 -0.23 9.00
CA GLU A 41 6.85 0.12 9.35
C GLU A 41 6.04 0.36 8.09
N ILE A 42 4.72 0.25 8.20
CA ILE A 42 3.81 0.36 7.08
C ILE A 42 2.96 1.61 7.22
N LEU A 43 2.99 2.45 6.18
CA LEU A 43 2.10 3.60 6.08
C LEU A 43 0.78 3.10 5.47
N LEU A 44 -0.28 3.13 6.27
CA LEU A 44 -1.61 2.69 5.85
C LEU A 44 -2.52 3.90 5.71
N SER A 45 -3.10 4.10 4.54
CA SER A 45 -4.02 5.21 4.32
C SER A 45 -5.47 4.74 4.34
N LYS A 46 -6.37 5.68 4.64
CA LYS A 46 -7.80 5.42 4.51
C LYS A 46 -8.16 5.02 3.08
N LYS A 47 -7.42 5.54 2.08
CA LYS A 47 -7.63 5.17 0.67
C LYS A 47 -7.44 3.68 0.46
N ILE A 48 -6.40 3.09 1.05
CA ILE A 48 -6.18 1.64 1.00
C ILE A 48 -7.38 0.90 1.57
N LYS A 49 -7.86 1.29 2.75
CA LYS A 49 -9.01 0.65 3.37
C LYS A 49 -10.27 0.77 2.52
N THR A 50 -10.50 1.95 1.94
CA THR A 50 -11.65 2.19 1.07
C THR A 50 -11.63 1.27 -0.16
N GLU A 51 -10.46 1.02 -0.71
CA GLU A 51 -10.31 0.12 -1.87
C GLU A 51 -10.41 -1.35 -1.47
N LEU A 52 -10.00 -1.69 -0.25
CA LEU A 52 -10.01 -3.07 0.24
C LEU A 52 -11.40 -3.57 0.58
N TYR A 53 -12.15 -2.82 1.37
CA TYR A 53 -13.40 -3.30 1.95
C TYR A 53 -14.43 -3.85 0.96
N PRO A 54 -14.63 -3.24 -0.22
CA PRO A 54 -15.59 -3.80 -1.18
C PRO A 54 -15.21 -5.17 -1.73
N ASN A 55 -13.93 -5.53 -1.63
CA ASN A 55 -13.38 -6.75 -2.23
C ASN A 55 -13.17 -7.88 -1.23
N ILE A 56 -13.46 -7.66 0.04
CA ILE A 56 -13.19 -8.63 1.10
C ILE A 56 -14.44 -8.85 1.92
N GLN A 57 -14.78 -10.12 2.15
CA GLN A 57 -15.89 -10.48 3.01
C GLN A 57 -15.35 -10.90 4.37
N GLY A 58 -16.14 -10.62 5.42
CA GLY A 58 -15.79 -11.03 6.76
C GLY A 58 -14.77 -10.12 7.44
N ASN A 59 -14.05 -10.69 8.38
CA ASN A 59 -13.16 -9.95 9.28
C ASN A 59 -11.68 -10.10 8.96
N GLU A 60 -11.34 -10.64 7.78
CA GLU A 60 -9.95 -10.97 7.45
C GLU A 60 -9.06 -9.71 7.44
N SER A 61 -9.56 -8.62 6.85
CA SER A 61 -8.77 -7.38 6.82
C SER A 61 -8.60 -6.79 8.21
N ALA A 62 -9.66 -6.84 9.03
CA ALA A 62 -9.58 -6.34 10.40
C ALA A 62 -8.58 -7.13 11.22
N MET A 63 -8.56 -8.46 11.05
CA MET A 63 -7.60 -9.32 11.74
C MET A 63 -6.17 -9.02 11.32
N LEU A 64 -5.94 -8.83 10.01
CA LEU A 64 -4.61 -8.49 9.51
C LEU A 64 -4.14 -7.15 10.08
N PHE A 65 -4.98 -6.13 10.05
CA PHE A 65 -4.61 -4.81 10.56
C PHE A 65 -4.38 -4.83 12.08
N LYS A 66 -5.16 -5.61 12.81
CA LYS A 66 -4.93 -5.78 14.24
C LYS A 66 -3.58 -6.43 14.51
N PHE A 67 -3.24 -7.44 13.73
CA PHE A 67 -1.96 -8.14 13.83
C PHE A 67 -0.78 -7.22 13.52
N LEU A 68 -0.94 -6.35 12.53
CA LEU A 68 0.10 -5.42 12.11
C LEU A 68 0.11 -4.12 12.92
N GLU A 69 -0.87 -3.90 13.78
CA GLU A 69 -1.10 -2.62 14.46
C GLU A 69 0.15 -1.95 15.02
N PRO A 70 1.06 -2.66 15.72
CA PRO A 70 2.26 -2.01 16.24
C PRO A 70 3.20 -1.45 15.16
N LYS A 71 3.03 -1.89 13.91
CA LYS A 71 3.86 -1.49 12.79
C LYS A 71 3.14 -0.58 11.81
N LEU A 72 1.89 -0.23 12.11
CA LEU A 72 1.09 0.61 11.21
C LEU A 72 1.13 2.07 11.63
N ARG A 73 1.26 2.93 10.63
CA ARG A 73 1.04 4.36 10.76
C ARG A 73 -0.14 4.71 9.87
N TYR A 74 -1.28 4.97 10.50
CA TYR A 74 -2.51 5.24 9.78
C TYR A 74 -2.64 6.74 9.49
N ILE A 75 -3.01 7.07 8.23
CA ILE A 75 -3.26 8.45 7.83
C ILE A 75 -4.53 8.53 6.98
N GLU A 76 -5.11 9.71 6.92
CA GLU A 76 -6.26 9.98 6.09
C GLU A 76 -5.92 11.08 5.08
N PRO A 77 -6.26 10.90 3.79
CA PRO A 77 -6.02 11.95 2.81
C PRO A 77 -6.91 13.15 3.09
N THR A 78 -6.39 14.34 2.80
CA THR A 78 -7.15 15.58 2.88
C THR A 78 -7.80 15.86 1.53
N SER A 79 -8.75 16.79 1.49
CA SER A 79 -9.35 17.22 0.23
C SER A 79 -8.28 17.82 -0.71
N GLU A 80 -7.26 18.45 -0.15
CA GLU A 80 -6.15 18.99 -0.93
C GLU A 80 -5.33 17.89 -1.58
N ASP A 81 -5.11 16.77 -0.86
CA ASP A 81 -4.41 15.61 -1.41
C ASP A 81 -5.18 15.04 -2.60
N GLU A 82 -6.49 14.92 -2.46
CA GLU A 82 -7.34 14.39 -3.53
C GLU A 82 -7.39 15.31 -4.74
N GLU A 83 -7.41 16.62 -4.50
CA GLU A 83 -7.37 17.60 -5.58
C GLU A 83 -6.04 17.54 -6.33
N GLU A 84 -4.93 17.43 -5.59
CA GLU A 84 -3.61 17.30 -6.19
C GLU A 84 -3.51 16.04 -7.03
N ALA A 85 -4.07 14.94 -6.56
CA ALA A 85 -4.10 13.69 -7.30
C ALA A 85 -4.86 13.84 -8.62
N SER A 86 -6.01 14.51 -8.60
CA SER A 86 -6.79 14.76 -9.81
C SER A 86 -6.04 15.63 -10.82
N LYS A 87 -5.27 16.58 -10.33
CA LYS A 87 -4.46 17.45 -11.20
C LYS A 87 -3.23 16.72 -11.73
N THR A 88 -2.66 15.82 -10.95
CA THR A 88 -1.48 15.05 -11.34
C THR A 88 -1.82 14.06 -12.45
N ASP A 89 -2.94 13.36 -12.31
CA ASP A 89 -3.40 12.40 -13.31
C ASP A 89 -4.90 12.20 -13.20
N ALA A 90 -5.64 12.87 -14.09
CA ALA A 90 -7.10 12.80 -14.07
C ALA A 90 -7.63 11.40 -14.42
N LYS A 91 -6.84 10.59 -15.15
CA LYS A 91 -7.24 9.26 -15.57
C LYS A 91 -6.98 8.21 -14.50
N ASP A 92 -5.83 8.28 -13.83
CA ASP A 92 -5.43 7.33 -12.80
C ASP A 92 -5.29 8.04 -11.45
N THR A 93 -6.33 8.77 -11.07
CA THR A 93 -6.35 9.58 -9.85
C THR A 93 -6.06 8.75 -8.60
N ALA A 94 -6.59 7.52 -8.53
CA ALA A 94 -6.38 6.66 -7.36
C ALA A 94 -4.90 6.33 -7.17
N ASP A 95 -4.21 5.95 -8.25
CA ASP A 95 -2.79 5.63 -8.18
C ASP A 95 -1.96 6.86 -7.87
N ALA A 96 -2.33 8.01 -8.46
CA ALA A 96 -1.68 9.28 -8.15
C ALA A 96 -1.81 9.63 -6.66
N LEU A 97 -2.99 9.40 -6.08
CA LEU A 97 -3.23 9.66 -4.66
C LEU A 97 -2.34 8.79 -3.78
N HIS A 98 -2.20 7.51 -4.10
CA HIS A 98 -1.30 6.62 -3.36
C HIS A 98 0.14 7.14 -3.39
N ALA A 99 0.63 7.53 -4.56
CA ALA A 99 1.99 8.06 -4.70
C ALA A 99 2.18 9.36 -3.90
N ILE A 100 1.22 10.25 -3.97
CA ILE A 100 1.25 11.53 -3.25
C ILE A 100 1.25 11.30 -1.74
N LEU A 101 0.40 10.42 -1.24
CA LEU A 101 0.33 10.11 0.19
C LEU A 101 1.62 9.47 0.69
N ALA A 102 2.17 8.54 -0.09
CA ALA A 102 3.43 7.90 0.26
C ALA A 102 4.54 8.94 0.43
N LYS A 103 4.64 9.86 -0.53
CA LYS A 103 5.65 10.91 -0.49
C LYS A 103 5.41 11.89 0.66
N LYS A 104 4.20 12.35 0.82
CA LYS A 104 3.84 13.36 1.82
C LYS A 104 4.15 12.90 3.24
N TYR A 105 3.87 11.65 3.54
CA TYR A 105 4.02 11.11 4.89
C TYR A 105 5.35 10.38 5.10
N GLY A 106 6.28 10.51 4.17
CA GLY A 106 7.67 10.11 4.41
C GLY A 106 7.99 8.66 4.15
N ALA A 107 7.19 7.96 3.34
CA ALA A 107 7.56 6.60 2.94
C ALA A 107 8.82 6.63 2.08
N ALA A 108 9.69 5.66 2.28
CA ALA A 108 10.92 5.55 1.50
C ALA A 108 10.63 5.13 0.06
N PHE A 109 9.62 4.27 -0.14
CA PHE A 109 9.17 3.82 -1.44
C PHE A 109 7.77 3.23 -1.34
N LEU A 110 7.16 3.03 -2.52
CA LEU A 110 5.86 2.39 -2.65
C LEU A 110 6.07 0.96 -3.12
N VAL A 111 5.38 -0.01 -2.49
CA VAL A 111 5.51 -1.42 -2.83
C VAL A 111 4.26 -1.86 -3.59
N THR A 112 4.44 -2.42 -4.78
CA THR A 112 3.33 -2.83 -5.63
C THR A 112 3.72 -4.01 -6.52
N GLN A 113 2.73 -4.81 -6.92
CA GLN A 113 2.92 -5.80 -7.99
C GLN A 113 2.67 -5.18 -9.37
N ASN A 114 2.08 -3.98 -9.40
CA ASN A 114 1.73 -3.28 -10.65
C ASN A 114 2.72 -2.16 -10.97
N MET A 115 4.00 -2.53 -11.16
CA MET A 115 5.05 -1.56 -11.48
C MET A 115 4.70 -0.70 -12.70
N ARG A 116 4.02 -1.31 -13.68
CA ARG A 116 3.60 -0.60 -14.89
C ARG A 116 2.70 0.59 -14.59
N HIS A 117 1.77 0.44 -13.63
CA HIS A 117 0.85 1.51 -13.26
C HIS A 117 1.52 2.65 -12.51
N PHE A 118 2.55 2.35 -11.72
CA PHE A 118 3.20 3.34 -10.87
C PHE A 118 4.47 3.95 -11.50
N LYS A 119 4.94 3.39 -12.61
CA LYS A 119 6.14 3.89 -13.28
C LYS A 119 6.03 5.38 -13.62
N LYS A 120 4.87 5.82 -14.05
CA LYS A 120 4.65 7.24 -14.41
C LYS A 120 4.72 8.19 -13.22
N PHE A 121 4.69 7.66 -11.99
CA PHE A 121 4.79 8.46 -10.77
C PHE A 121 6.18 8.38 -10.13
N ASN A 122 7.18 7.86 -10.83
CA ASN A 122 8.54 7.73 -10.30
C ASN A 122 9.17 9.07 -9.91
N SER A 123 8.71 10.18 -10.49
CA SER A 123 9.18 11.51 -10.09
C SER A 123 8.65 11.91 -8.71
N ILE A 124 7.57 11.29 -8.27
CA ILE A 124 6.99 11.55 -6.95
C ILE A 124 7.62 10.60 -5.93
N ILE A 125 7.58 9.29 -6.20
CA ILE A 125 8.13 8.27 -5.31
C ILE A 125 8.54 7.05 -6.12
N ALA A 126 9.64 6.41 -5.71
CA ALA A 126 10.08 5.17 -6.34
C ALA A 126 9.14 4.03 -5.97
N SER A 127 8.93 3.11 -6.90
CA SER A 127 8.12 1.91 -6.70
C SER A 127 9.02 0.68 -6.73
N LYS A 128 8.68 -0.33 -5.90
CA LYS A 128 9.40 -1.59 -5.84
C LYS A 128 8.45 -2.76 -5.77
N LEU A 129 8.85 -3.90 -6.34
CA LEU A 129 8.16 -5.16 -6.14
C LEU A 129 8.42 -5.65 -4.71
N PRO A 130 7.50 -6.44 -4.12
CA PRO A 130 7.75 -7.03 -2.79
C PRO A 130 9.03 -7.83 -2.72
N SER A 131 9.39 -8.53 -3.81
CA SER A 131 10.60 -9.34 -3.88
C SER A 131 11.88 -8.52 -3.99
N ASP A 132 11.80 -7.24 -4.25
CA ASP A 132 12.97 -6.36 -4.43
C ASP A 132 13.30 -5.54 -3.17
N ILE A 133 12.68 -5.88 -2.06
CA ILE A 133 12.89 -5.16 -0.81
C ILE A 133 13.85 -5.90 0.11
#